data_e43709a9228c08c97a9637e77e9c697d
#
_entry.id   e43709a9228c08c97a9637e77e9c697d
#
_cell.length_a   1.000
_cell.length_b   1.000
_cell.length_c   1.000
_cell.angle_alpha   90.00
_cell.angle_beta   90.00
_cell.angle_gamma   90.00
#
_symmetry.space_group_name_H-M   'P 1'
#
loop_
_entity.id
_entity.type
_entity.pdbx_description
1 polymer ?
#
loop_
_entity_poly.entity_id
_entity_poly.type
_entity_poly.pdbx_seq_one_letter_code
_entity_poly.pdbx_strand_id
1 'polypeptide(L)'
;MKKRIYIVLVVVMMLELAGCGKDSGLDVEEAKQIQVDEEISTDLVYESRMELEYATEYAVDYYSDGYDLITISDGSRFLIVPEDKEVPEDLDEDIKAVQQPIDNIYLVASAAMDMFRSIEALDKVKFTGTDQDGWYLPQISQLMEQGDIIYAGKYNAPDYELILSEGCDFVIENMMINHTPEVKEKLGNFGIPVMIDRASYEEHPLGRCEWVKLYGVLTGREEQAKTAFDEQAAELERVLTDEEQNKTQQAPAVAFFYLTSNGAVNVRKTSDYVPKMIELAGGKYIFDNLGDAQNKSSSVTMQMEEFYASAKDADCLIYNSTIEGQITSIDELVAKNQLLADFKAVQSGNVWCTTQNMYQESMSIGSMIADMHAAFMTDASQKDDTRYLFQLN
;
A
#
# COMPACT_ATOMS: atom_id res chain seq x y z
N MET A 1 -6.17 57.44 40.82
CA MET A 1 -5.27 57.56 39.68
C MET A 1 -5.56 56.46 38.68
N LYS A 2 -6.21 56.79 37.56
CA LYS A 2 -6.66 55.84 36.53
C LYS A 2 -5.54 55.70 35.52
N LYS A 3 -5.00 54.49 35.30
CA LYS A 3 -4.10 54.19 34.21
C LYS A 3 -4.92 53.71 33.00
N ARG A 4 -4.85 54.49 31.91
CA ARG A 4 -5.43 54.14 30.59
C ARG A 4 -4.47 53.22 29.84
N ILE A 5 -4.98 52.06 29.41
CA ILE A 5 -4.30 51.16 28.49
C ILE A 5 -4.66 51.59 27.08
N TYR A 6 -3.69 51.91 26.24
CA TYR A 6 -3.88 52.17 24.80
C TYR A 6 -3.72 50.87 24.03
N ILE A 7 -4.79 50.48 23.34
CA ILE A 7 -4.76 49.42 22.34
C ILE A 7 -4.33 50.04 21.03
N VAL A 8 -3.19 49.61 20.50
CA VAL A 8 -2.68 50.00 19.18
C VAL A 8 -3.24 49.01 18.15
N LEU A 9 -4.16 49.51 17.35
CA LEU A 9 -4.74 48.80 16.19
C LEU A 9 -3.78 48.99 15.02
N VAL A 10 -3.08 47.95 14.59
CA VAL A 10 -2.27 47.95 13.35
C VAL A 10 -3.19 47.58 12.20
N VAL A 11 -3.60 48.54 11.40
CA VAL A 11 -4.28 48.35 10.13
C VAL A 11 -3.24 48.04 9.06
N VAL A 12 -3.21 46.81 8.56
CA VAL A 12 -2.40 46.45 7.38
C VAL A 12 -3.27 46.71 6.15
N MET A 13 -2.86 47.76 5.40
CA MET A 13 -3.46 48.10 4.11
C MET A 13 -2.91 47.17 3.05
N MET A 14 -3.75 46.27 2.51
CA MET A 14 -3.43 45.48 1.30
C MET A 14 -3.62 46.40 0.08
N LEU A 15 -2.55 46.64 -0.65
CA LEU A 15 -2.60 47.19 -2.01
C LEU A 15 -2.92 46.04 -2.96
N GLU A 16 -4.08 46.09 -3.58
CA GLU A 16 -4.43 45.29 -4.76
C GLU A 16 -3.69 45.81 -5.98
N LEU A 17 -2.73 45.03 -6.48
CA LEU A 17 -2.20 45.19 -7.85
C LEU A 17 -2.86 44.16 -8.74
N ALA A 18 -3.81 44.62 -9.55
CA ALA A 18 -4.39 43.84 -10.64
C ALA A 18 -3.32 43.60 -11.71
N GLY A 19 -2.81 42.37 -11.77
CA GLY A 19 -1.97 41.86 -12.83
C GLY A 19 -2.68 40.65 -13.48
N CYS A 20 -3.24 40.85 -14.70
CA CYS A 20 -3.71 39.76 -15.56
C CYS A 20 -2.51 38.90 -15.97
N GLY A 21 -2.32 37.74 -15.33
CA GLY A 21 -1.48 36.66 -15.78
C GLY A 21 -2.34 35.40 -15.66
N LYS A 22 -2.56 34.68 -16.76
CA LYS A 22 -3.11 33.33 -16.74
C LYS A 22 -2.04 32.42 -16.13
N ASP A 23 -2.10 32.20 -14.83
CA ASP A 23 -1.45 31.08 -14.18
C ASP A 23 -2.43 29.91 -14.16
N SER A 24 -2.09 28.88 -14.93
CA SER A 24 -2.65 27.55 -14.75
C SER A 24 -2.06 27.00 -13.46
N GLY A 25 -2.65 27.37 -12.34
CA GLY A 25 -2.37 26.75 -11.05
C GLY A 25 -2.73 25.27 -11.14
N LEU A 26 -1.74 24.42 -11.08
CA LEU A 26 -1.90 23.00 -10.74
C LEU A 26 -2.44 22.98 -9.31
N ASP A 27 -3.72 22.64 -9.16
CA ASP A 27 -4.25 22.21 -7.87
C ASP A 27 -3.50 20.92 -7.49
N VAL A 28 -2.44 21.07 -6.72
CA VAL A 28 -1.94 19.99 -5.88
C VAL A 28 -3.07 19.77 -4.88
N GLU A 29 -3.86 18.71 -5.04
CA GLU A 29 -4.73 18.23 -3.98
C GLU A 29 -3.81 17.92 -2.78
N GLU A 30 -3.69 18.86 -1.85
CA GLU A 30 -3.20 18.56 -0.51
C GLU A 30 -4.06 17.39 0.00
N ALA A 31 -3.39 16.31 0.42
CA ALA A 31 -4.05 15.16 1.02
C ALA A 31 -4.99 15.69 2.10
N LYS A 32 -6.30 15.62 1.86
CA LYS A 32 -7.29 16.12 2.81
C LYS A 32 -7.15 15.27 4.05
N GLN A 33 -6.62 15.86 5.11
CA GLN A 33 -6.59 15.23 6.42
C GLN A 33 -8.02 14.81 6.79
N ILE A 34 -8.23 13.51 7.03
CA ILE A 34 -9.54 12.99 7.44
C ILE A 34 -9.89 13.66 8.78
N GLN A 35 -10.95 14.46 8.78
CA GLN A 35 -11.40 15.19 9.97
C GLN A 35 -12.01 14.21 10.98
N VAL A 36 -11.86 14.53 12.28
CA VAL A 36 -12.60 13.83 13.33
C VAL A 36 -14.06 14.23 13.23
N ASP A 37 -14.95 13.28 13.32
CA ASP A 37 -16.37 13.52 13.43
C ASP A 37 -16.84 13.09 14.84
N GLU A 38 -17.08 14.07 15.71
CA GLU A 38 -17.44 13.81 17.10
C GLU A 38 -18.95 13.54 17.28
N GLU A 39 -19.78 13.84 16.29
CA GLU A 39 -21.24 13.82 16.36
C GLU A 39 -21.86 13.02 15.19
N ILE A 40 -21.71 11.68 15.19
CA ILE A 40 -22.31 10.79 14.17
C ILE A 40 -23.69 10.26 14.53
N SER A 41 -24.08 10.36 15.81
CA SER A 41 -25.36 9.98 16.38
C SER A 41 -25.47 10.60 17.78
N THR A 42 -26.68 10.89 18.23
CA THR A 42 -26.94 11.40 19.60
C THR A 42 -26.67 10.36 20.69
N ASP A 43 -26.64 9.09 20.33
CA ASP A 43 -26.48 7.97 21.26
C ASP A 43 -25.00 7.58 21.46
N LEU A 44 -24.09 8.06 20.60
CA LEU A 44 -22.68 7.74 20.62
C LEU A 44 -21.82 8.92 21.07
N VAL A 45 -20.92 8.66 22.01
CA VAL A 45 -19.97 9.65 22.52
C VAL A 45 -18.57 9.33 21.97
N TYR A 46 -17.97 10.26 21.24
CA TYR A 46 -16.59 10.15 20.79
C TYR A 46 -15.63 10.00 21.99
N GLU A 47 -14.71 9.05 21.91
CA GLU A 47 -13.73 8.77 22.97
C GLU A 47 -12.30 9.10 22.53
N SER A 48 -11.87 8.59 21.37
CA SER A 48 -10.51 8.78 20.87
C SER A 48 -10.40 8.43 19.38
N ARG A 49 -9.25 8.72 18.79
CA ARG A 49 -8.86 8.29 17.45
C ARG A 49 -7.66 7.35 17.52
N MET A 50 -7.62 6.34 16.65
CA MET A 50 -6.45 5.48 16.46
C MET A 50 -5.22 6.32 16.10
N GLU A 51 -4.11 6.07 16.80
CA GLU A 51 -2.83 6.69 16.45
C GLU A 51 -2.21 5.95 15.26
N LEU A 52 -2.00 6.68 14.17
CA LEU A 52 -1.31 6.22 12.97
C LEU A 52 0.01 6.96 12.83
N GLU A 53 1.08 6.22 12.52
CA GLU A 53 2.42 6.77 12.40
C GLU A 53 2.77 7.15 10.95
N TYR A 54 2.26 6.39 9.99
CA TYR A 54 2.60 6.50 8.57
C TYR A 54 1.39 6.54 7.65
N ALA A 55 0.32 5.82 7.97
CA ALA A 55 -0.85 5.74 7.12
C ALA A 55 -1.65 7.06 7.11
N THR A 56 -2.12 7.45 5.93
CA THR A 56 -2.84 8.70 5.70
C THR A 56 -4.16 8.52 4.96
N GLU A 57 -4.40 7.34 4.40
CA GLU A 57 -5.54 7.05 3.55
C GLU A 57 -6.76 6.52 4.32
N TYR A 58 -6.65 6.36 5.65
CA TYR A 58 -7.77 6.00 6.52
C TYR A 58 -7.64 6.63 7.90
N ALA A 59 -8.74 6.61 8.65
CA ALA A 59 -8.79 6.91 10.09
C ALA A 59 -9.78 5.97 10.77
N VAL A 60 -9.57 5.73 12.06
CA VAL A 60 -10.50 5.02 12.93
C VAL A 60 -10.79 5.87 14.16
N ASP A 61 -12.06 6.18 14.39
CA ASP A 61 -12.55 6.93 15.53
C ASP A 61 -13.32 5.98 16.44
N TYR A 62 -12.98 5.97 17.72
CA TYR A 62 -13.59 5.14 18.75
C TYR A 62 -14.68 5.89 19.48
N TYR A 63 -15.82 5.22 19.68
CA TYR A 63 -16.96 5.77 20.40
C TYR A 63 -17.34 4.89 21.58
N SER A 64 -18.19 5.45 22.46
CA SER A 64 -18.70 4.73 23.62
C SER A 64 -19.31 3.38 23.25
N ASP A 65 -19.30 2.44 24.22
CA ASP A 65 -19.88 1.10 24.07
C ASP A 65 -19.23 0.21 22.99
N GLY A 66 -18.04 0.58 22.49
CA GLY A 66 -17.24 -0.21 21.56
C GLY A 66 -17.63 -0.07 20.09
N TYR A 67 -18.30 1.03 19.71
CA TYR A 67 -18.52 1.35 18.30
C TYR A 67 -17.29 2.02 17.71
N ASP A 68 -16.91 1.61 16.50
CA ASP A 68 -15.73 2.11 15.80
C ASP A 68 -16.11 2.64 14.42
N LEU A 69 -15.76 3.89 14.12
CA LEU A 69 -15.98 4.48 12.81
C LEU A 69 -14.71 4.41 11.98
N ILE A 70 -14.75 3.65 10.90
CA ILE A 70 -13.70 3.64 9.86
C ILE A 70 -14.06 4.68 8.80
N THR A 71 -13.16 5.63 8.56
CA THR A 71 -13.28 6.60 7.46
C THR A 71 -12.13 6.40 6.49
N ILE A 72 -12.45 6.22 5.21
CA ILE A 72 -11.48 6.10 4.12
C ILE A 72 -11.32 7.46 3.42
N SER A 73 -10.16 7.77 2.91
CA SER A 73 -9.85 9.04 2.24
C SER A 73 -10.69 9.31 0.98
N ASP A 74 -11.37 8.30 0.42
CA ASP A 74 -12.36 8.47 -0.66
C ASP A 74 -13.72 9.00 -0.17
N GLY A 75 -13.86 9.21 1.14
CA GLY A 75 -15.07 9.65 1.81
C GLY A 75 -16.01 8.51 2.23
N SER A 76 -15.66 7.26 2.01
CA SER A 76 -16.46 6.13 2.49
C SER A 76 -16.33 6.00 4.02
N ARG A 77 -17.49 5.78 4.70
CA ARG A 77 -17.58 5.70 6.17
C ARG A 77 -18.30 4.42 6.59
N PHE A 78 -17.73 3.69 7.56
CA PHE A 78 -18.26 2.41 8.04
C PHE A 78 -18.28 2.41 9.56
N LEU A 79 -19.46 2.32 10.15
CA LEU A 79 -19.61 2.13 11.61
C LEU A 79 -19.61 0.63 11.91
N ILE A 80 -18.59 0.17 12.59
CA ILE A 80 -18.50 -1.20 13.10
C ILE A 80 -19.36 -1.25 14.36
N VAL A 81 -20.41 -2.06 14.33
CA VAL A 81 -21.38 -2.21 15.40
C VAL A 81 -21.08 -3.49 16.16
N PRO A 82 -20.82 -3.46 17.48
CA PRO A 82 -20.59 -4.66 18.28
C PRO A 82 -21.74 -5.67 18.17
N GLU A 83 -21.44 -6.96 18.32
CA GLU A 83 -22.40 -8.07 18.14
C GLU A 83 -23.65 -7.94 19.01
N ASP A 84 -23.51 -7.42 20.23
CA ASP A 84 -24.59 -7.27 21.22
C ASP A 84 -25.28 -5.90 21.19
N LYS A 85 -24.95 -5.05 20.23
CA LYS A 85 -25.46 -3.68 20.09
C LYS A 85 -26.33 -3.52 18.85
N GLU A 86 -27.18 -2.50 18.88
CA GLU A 86 -28.06 -2.12 17.76
C GLU A 86 -27.47 -0.94 16.99
N VAL A 87 -27.76 -0.84 15.69
CA VAL A 87 -27.41 0.32 14.89
C VAL A 87 -28.17 1.55 15.43
N PRO A 88 -27.50 2.70 15.71
CA PRO A 88 -28.18 3.91 16.14
C PRO A 88 -29.26 4.36 15.14
N GLU A 89 -30.45 4.74 15.66
CA GLU A 89 -31.59 5.14 14.81
C GLU A 89 -31.36 6.44 14.05
N ASP A 90 -30.49 7.33 14.58
CA ASP A 90 -30.18 8.65 14.04
C ASP A 90 -28.77 8.74 13.43
N LEU A 91 -28.21 7.58 13.01
CA LEU A 91 -26.90 7.52 12.34
C LEU A 91 -26.94 8.34 11.04
N ASP A 92 -25.88 9.07 10.77
CA ASP A 92 -25.72 9.84 9.53
C ASP A 92 -25.94 8.95 8.29
N GLU A 93 -26.68 9.46 7.30
CA GLU A 93 -27.12 8.69 6.13
C GLU A 93 -25.96 8.21 5.22
N ASP A 94 -24.79 8.84 5.29
CA ASP A 94 -23.60 8.46 4.52
C ASP A 94 -22.75 7.40 5.23
N ILE A 95 -23.04 7.08 6.50
CA ILE A 95 -22.37 6.03 7.26
C ILE A 95 -23.06 4.69 7.00
N LYS A 96 -22.29 3.70 6.62
CA LYS A 96 -22.75 2.33 6.46
C LYS A 96 -22.50 1.55 7.76
N ALA A 97 -23.56 1.11 8.40
CA ALA A 97 -23.43 0.22 9.56
C ALA A 97 -22.99 -1.17 9.11
N VAL A 98 -22.01 -1.73 9.81
CA VAL A 98 -21.46 -3.07 9.61
C VAL A 98 -21.55 -3.81 10.94
N GLN A 99 -22.50 -4.73 11.02
CA GLN A 99 -22.76 -5.50 12.24
C GLN A 99 -21.74 -6.61 12.44
N GLN A 100 -21.12 -6.69 13.60
CA GLN A 100 -20.31 -7.84 14.00
C GLN A 100 -21.21 -9.05 14.38
N PRO A 101 -20.72 -10.31 14.22
CA PRO A 101 -19.42 -10.70 13.65
C PRO A 101 -19.38 -10.53 12.14
N ILE A 102 -18.20 -10.19 11.60
CA ILE A 102 -17.93 -10.12 10.16
C ILE A 102 -17.13 -11.38 9.79
N ASP A 103 -17.81 -12.41 9.28
CA ASP A 103 -17.22 -13.74 9.13
C ASP A 103 -17.07 -14.20 7.68
N ASN A 104 -17.78 -13.57 6.72
CA ASN A 104 -17.78 -13.95 5.31
C ASN A 104 -17.32 -12.80 4.42
N ILE A 105 -16.05 -12.40 4.59
CA ILE A 105 -15.47 -11.31 3.81
C ILE A 105 -15.15 -11.77 2.39
N TYR A 106 -15.55 -10.98 1.38
CA TYR A 106 -15.04 -11.07 0.02
C TYR A 106 -13.84 -10.15 -0.15
N LEU A 107 -12.65 -10.75 -0.14
CA LEU A 107 -11.37 -10.04 -0.21
C LEU A 107 -10.82 -10.06 -1.64
N VAL A 108 -10.97 -8.95 -2.35
CA VAL A 108 -10.49 -8.76 -3.73
C VAL A 108 -9.12 -8.09 -3.77
N ALA A 109 -8.81 -7.28 -2.75
CA ALA A 109 -7.50 -6.66 -2.56
C ALA A 109 -6.45 -7.71 -2.15
N SER A 110 -5.77 -8.33 -3.12
CA SER A 110 -4.87 -9.47 -2.86
C SER A 110 -3.72 -9.15 -1.88
N ALA A 111 -3.24 -7.90 -1.84
CA ALA A 111 -2.22 -7.47 -0.88
C ALA A 111 -2.73 -7.49 0.57
N ALA A 112 -4.02 -7.25 0.80
CA ALA A 112 -4.63 -7.29 2.13
C ALA A 112 -4.70 -8.71 2.71
N MET A 113 -4.67 -9.76 1.87
CA MET A 113 -4.71 -11.15 2.33
C MET A 113 -3.57 -11.48 3.30
N ASP A 114 -2.39 -10.92 3.07
CA ASP A 114 -1.24 -11.10 3.97
C ASP A 114 -1.44 -10.40 5.32
N MET A 115 -2.16 -9.29 5.34
CA MET A 115 -2.53 -8.59 6.57
C MET A 115 -3.49 -9.46 7.40
N PHE A 116 -4.51 -10.05 6.78
CA PHE A 116 -5.40 -11.02 7.43
C PHE A 116 -4.63 -12.25 7.93
N ARG A 117 -3.66 -12.75 7.16
CA ARG A 117 -2.79 -13.86 7.56
C ARG A 117 -1.97 -13.50 8.80
N SER A 118 -1.38 -12.30 8.83
CA SER A 118 -0.47 -11.87 9.90
C SER A 118 -1.17 -11.67 11.26
N ILE A 119 -2.48 -11.39 11.24
CA ILE A 119 -3.30 -11.23 12.45
C ILE A 119 -4.16 -12.47 12.76
N GLU A 120 -3.86 -13.59 12.10
CA GLU A 120 -4.59 -14.86 12.28
C GLU A 120 -6.11 -14.76 11.99
N ALA A 121 -6.50 -13.90 11.02
CA ALA A 121 -7.91 -13.64 10.66
C ALA A 121 -8.32 -14.23 9.30
N LEU A 122 -7.59 -15.23 8.78
CA LEU A 122 -7.97 -15.88 7.52
C LEU A 122 -9.31 -16.62 7.60
N ASP A 123 -9.74 -17.00 8.80
CA ASP A 123 -11.05 -17.57 9.09
C ASP A 123 -12.22 -16.61 8.82
N LYS A 124 -11.95 -15.31 8.70
CA LYS A 124 -12.92 -14.26 8.34
C LYS A 124 -13.07 -14.08 6.83
N VAL A 125 -12.12 -14.60 6.03
CA VAL A 125 -12.14 -14.48 4.58
C VAL A 125 -12.79 -15.70 3.97
N LYS A 126 -14.00 -15.54 3.44
CA LYS A 126 -14.73 -16.62 2.76
C LYS A 126 -14.49 -16.63 1.26
N PHE A 127 -14.31 -15.45 0.65
CA PHE A 127 -14.18 -15.32 -0.80
C PHE A 127 -12.94 -14.51 -1.18
N THR A 128 -12.38 -14.84 -2.33
CA THR A 128 -11.25 -14.10 -2.91
C THR A 128 -11.48 -13.76 -4.38
N GLY A 129 -10.90 -12.62 -4.81
CA GLY A 129 -10.89 -12.17 -6.20
C GLY A 129 -9.74 -12.74 -7.04
N THR A 130 -8.84 -13.53 -6.43
CA THR A 130 -7.69 -14.15 -7.07
C THR A 130 -7.89 -15.66 -7.12
N ASP A 131 -7.70 -16.27 -8.30
CA ASP A 131 -7.79 -17.73 -8.43
C ASP A 131 -6.58 -18.43 -7.76
N GLN A 132 -6.69 -19.74 -7.59
CA GLN A 132 -5.71 -20.52 -6.83
C GLN A 132 -4.29 -20.43 -7.40
N ASP A 133 -4.16 -20.42 -8.72
CA ASP A 133 -2.85 -20.37 -9.40
C ASP A 133 -2.20 -18.97 -9.31
N GLY A 134 -2.98 -17.95 -8.94
CA GLY A 134 -2.50 -16.57 -8.73
C GLY A 134 -1.88 -16.32 -7.38
N TRP A 135 -1.90 -17.28 -6.45
CA TRP A 135 -1.36 -17.11 -5.11
C TRP A 135 0.06 -17.64 -4.97
N TYR A 136 0.96 -16.79 -4.49
CA TYR A 136 2.32 -17.13 -4.05
C TYR A 136 2.42 -17.29 -2.52
N LEU A 137 1.29 -17.29 -1.82
CA LEU A 137 1.15 -17.55 -0.40
C LEU A 137 0.64 -18.99 -0.21
N PRO A 138 1.48 -19.98 0.16
CA PRO A 138 1.10 -21.39 0.19
C PRO A 138 -0.09 -21.70 1.10
N GLN A 139 -0.23 -20.95 2.21
CA GLN A 139 -1.34 -21.10 3.13
C GLN A 139 -2.68 -20.77 2.47
N ILE A 140 -2.72 -19.76 1.60
CA ILE A 140 -3.96 -19.37 0.91
C ILE A 140 -4.34 -20.43 -0.13
N SER A 141 -3.38 -20.91 -0.92
CA SER A 141 -3.61 -22.01 -1.86
C SER A 141 -4.14 -23.26 -1.16
N GLN A 142 -3.63 -23.58 0.03
CA GLN A 142 -4.10 -24.71 0.83
C GLN A 142 -5.54 -24.50 1.33
N LEU A 143 -5.90 -23.32 1.84
CA LEU A 143 -7.28 -23.01 2.26
C LEU A 143 -8.26 -23.07 1.08
N MET A 144 -7.83 -22.65 -0.11
CA MET A 144 -8.64 -22.78 -1.34
C MET A 144 -8.82 -24.24 -1.75
N GLU A 145 -7.79 -25.08 -1.65
CA GLU A 145 -7.90 -26.54 -1.91
C GLU A 145 -8.87 -27.23 -0.95
N GLN A 146 -8.95 -26.77 0.30
CA GLN A 146 -9.86 -27.27 1.33
C GLN A 146 -11.31 -26.75 1.14
N GLY A 147 -11.49 -25.69 0.35
CA GLY A 147 -12.76 -25.02 0.16
C GLY A 147 -13.13 -24.05 1.29
N ASP A 148 -12.19 -23.73 2.17
CA ASP A 148 -12.37 -22.74 3.23
C ASP A 148 -12.39 -21.31 2.65
N ILE A 149 -11.57 -21.05 1.63
CA ILE A 149 -11.60 -19.81 0.82
C ILE A 149 -12.02 -20.18 -0.61
N ILE A 150 -12.98 -19.45 -1.16
CA ILE A 150 -13.58 -19.73 -2.46
C ILE A 150 -13.27 -18.58 -3.43
N TYR A 151 -12.86 -18.91 -4.66
CA TYR A 151 -12.77 -17.91 -5.73
C TYR A 151 -14.16 -17.46 -6.16
N ALA A 152 -14.48 -16.19 -5.96
CA ALA A 152 -15.79 -15.60 -6.29
C ALA A 152 -15.72 -14.58 -7.44
N GLY A 153 -14.75 -14.72 -8.33
CA GLY A 153 -14.56 -13.83 -9.49
C GLY A 153 -13.63 -12.65 -9.20
N LYS A 154 -13.29 -11.91 -10.25
CA LYS A 154 -12.41 -10.72 -10.18
C LYS A 154 -13.23 -9.45 -9.89
N TYR A 155 -12.56 -8.37 -9.50
CA TYR A 155 -13.15 -7.04 -9.23
C TYR A 155 -14.19 -6.59 -10.27
N ASN A 156 -14.02 -6.94 -11.55
CA ASN A 156 -14.90 -6.54 -12.65
C ASN A 156 -15.95 -7.59 -13.06
N ALA A 157 -15.90 -8.77 -12.48
CA ALA A 157 -16.81 -9.87 -12.80
C ALA A 157 -17.00 -10.82 -11.60
N PRO A 158 -17.53 -10.32 -10.45
CA PRO A 158 -17.80 -11.17 -9.30
C PRO A 158 -18.97 -12.13 -9.57
N ASP A 159 -18.92 -13.29 -8.95
CA ASP A 159 -20.03 -14.26 -8.94
C ASP A 159 -21.06 -13.83 -7.89
N TYR A 160 -21.99 -12.99 -8.30
CA TYR A 160 -23.03 -12.46 -7.43
C TYR A 160 -23.94 -13.54 -6.83
N GLU A 161 -24.18 -14.63 -7.56
CA GLU A 161 -25.02 -15.71 -7.09
C GLU A 161 -24.36 -16.45 -5.92
N LEU A 162 -23.07 -16.76 -6.08
CA LEU A 162 -22.26 -17.39 -5.03
C LEU A 162 -22.15 -16.47 -3.80
N ILE A 163 -21.79 -15.21 -4.00
CA ILE A 163 -21.60 -14.21 -2.93
C ILE A 163 -22.87 -14.06 -2.09
N LEU A 164 -24.04 -14.00 -2.75
CA LEU A 164 -25.32 -13.85 -2.06
C LEU A 164 -25.79 -15.14 -1.39
N SER A 165 -25.60 -16.30 -2.04
CA SER A 165 -26.10 -17.59 -1.51
C SER A 165 -25.34 -18.04 -0.28
N GLU A 166 -24.04 -17.69 -0.18
CA GLU A 166 -23.17 -18.02 0.95
C GLU A 166 -23.12 -16.91 2.02
N GLY A 167 -23.84 -15.80 1.82
CA GLY A 167 -24.03 -14.75 2.82
C GLY A 167 -22.80 -13.89 3.08
N CYS A 168 -22.30 -13.20 2.05
CA CYS A 168 -21.20 -12.26 2.19
C CYS A 168 -21.59 -11.06 3.10
N ASP A 169 -20.79 -10.78 4.12
CA ASP A 169 -21.03 -9.70 5.09
C ASP A 169 -20.39 -8.39 4.68
N PHE A 170 -19.22 -8.45 4.06
CA PHE A 170 -18.41 -7.28 3.73
C PHE A 170 -17.51 -7.53 2.52
N VAL A 171 -17.29 -6.51 1.70
CA VAL A 171 -16.41 -6.59 0.53
C VAL A 171 -15.24 -5.63 0.69
N ILE A 172 -14.02 -6.12 0.48
CA ILE A 172 -12.80 -5.32 0.43
C ILE A 172 -12.26 -5.37 -1.00
N GLU A 173 -12.54 -4.30 -1.75
CA GLU A 173 -12.11 -4.13 -3.12
C GLU A 173 -10.75 -3.45 -3.22
N ASN A 174 -10.07 -3.66 -4.32
CA ASN A 174 -8.88 -2.89 -4.69
C ASN A 174 -9.25 -1.70 -5.58
N MET A 175 -8.27 -0.80 -5.83
CA MET A 175 -8.47 0.41 -6.63
C MET A 175 -8.92 0.17 -8.08
N MET A 176 -8.77 -1.04 -8.61
CA MET A 176 -9.21 -1.38 -9.98
C MET A 176 -10.73 -1.32 -10.14
N ILE A 177 -11.49 -1.42 -9.02
CA ILE A 177 -12.95 -1.29 -9.01
C ILE A 177 -13.43 0.05 -9.58
N ASN A 178 -12.59 1.10 -9.49
CA ASN A 178 -12.90 2.42 -10.05
C ASN A 178 -13.05 2.41 -11.58
N HIS A 179 -12.57 1.38 -12.27
CA HIS A 179 -12.79 1.18 -13.71
C HIS A 179 -14.13 0.52 -14.02
N THR A 180 -14.80 -0.04 -13.00
CA THR A 180 -16.09 -0.74 -13.12
C THR A 180 -17.00 -0.36 -11.94
N PRO A 181 -17.35 0.93 -11.77
CA PRO A 181 -18.12 1.42 -10.62
C PRO A 181 -19.49 0.76 -10.48
N GLU A 182 -20.06 0.25 -11.58
CA GLU A 182 -21.32 -0.49 -11.60
C GLU A 182 -21.27 -1.78 -10.75
N VAL A 183 -20.09 -2.38 -10.56
CA VAL A 183 -19.93 -3.56 -9.69
C VAL A 183 -20.11 -3.15 -8.23
N LYS A 184 -19.44 -2.05 -7.81
CA LYS A 184 -19.58 -1.49 -6.45
C LYS A 184 -21.04 -1.12 -6.16
N GLU A 185 -21.70 -0.43 -7.11
CA GLU A 185 -23.10 -0.06 -6.98
C GLU A 185 -24.02 -1.30 -6.86
N LYS A 186 -23.76 -2.34 -7.65
CA LYS A 186 -24.57 -3.56 -7.62
C LYS A 186 -24.44 -4.33 -6.31
N LEU A 187 -23.21 -4.46 -5.77
CA LEU A 187 -22.98 -5.06 -4.45
C LEU A 187 -23.70 -4.25 -3.35
N GLY A 188 -23.58 -2.92 -3.38
CA GLY A 188 -24.29 -2.04 -2.46
C GLY A 188 -25.82 -2.16 -2.55
N ASN A 189 -26.39 -2.36 -3.76
CA ASN A 189 -27.83 -2.59 -3.94
C ASN A 189 -28.30 -3.93 -3.36
N PHE A 190 -27.42 -4.88 -3.18
CA PHE A 190 -27.68 -6.12 -2.45
C PHE A 190 -27.58 -5.95 -0.92
N GLY A 191 -27.25 -4.75 -0.45
CA GLY A 191 -27.07 -4.46 0.97
C GLY A 191 -25.69 -4.85 1.51
N ILE A 192 -24.73 -5.21 0.65
CA ILE A 192 -23.38 -5.58 1.07
C ILE A 192 -22.48 -4.32 1.08
N PRO A 193 -21.91 -3.95 2.23
CA PRO A 193 -20.97 -2.83 2.30
C PRO A 193 -19.69 -3.12 1.50
N VAL A 194 -19.22 -2.14 0.72
CA VAL A 194 -18.01 -2.25 -0.10
C VAL A 194 -17.02 -1.17 0.29
N MET A 195 -15.89 -1.57 0.86
CA MET A 195 -14.75 -0.73 1.17
C MET A 195 -13.69 -0.87 0.08
N ILE A 196 -13.05 0.21 -0.30
CA ILE A 196 -11.90 0.19 -1.20
C ILE A 196 -10.63 0.27 -0.38
N ASP A 197 -9.79 -0.77 -0.46
CA ASP A 197 -8.43 -0.75 0.05
C ASP A 197 -7.62 0.29 -0.73
N ARG A 198 -7.09 1.28 -0.02
CA ARG A 198 -6.28 2.36 -0.58
C ARG A 198 -4.82 2.30 -0.11
N ALA A 199 -4.40 1.19 0.51
CA ALA A 199 -3.02 1.00 0.94
C ALA A 199 -2.00 1.24 -0.18
N SER A 200 -2.40 1.05 -1.45
CA SER A 200 -1.55 1.35 -2.61
C SER A 200 -1.29 2.84 -2.85
N TYR A 201 -2.04 3.74 -2.21
CA TYR A 201 -1.83 5.19 -2.27
C TYR A 201 -0.98 5.75 -1.12
N GLU A 202 -0.66 4.91 -0.12
CA GLU A 202 0.25 5.34 0.93
C GLU A 202 1.63 5.64 0.36
N GLU A 203 2.14 6.85 0.60
CA GLU A 203 3.45 7.28 0.13
C GLU A 203 4.59 6.60 0.88
N HIS A 204 4.39 6.38 2.20
CA HIS A 204 5.37 5.69 3.02
C HIS A 204 5.16 4.17 2.97
N PRO A 205 6.22 3.36 2.75
CA PRO A 205 6.07 1.89 2.69
C PRO A 205 5.43 1.29 3.94
N LEU A 206 5.78 1.77 5.14
CA LEU A 206 5.14 1.33 6.38
C LEU A 206 3.69 1.80 6.52
N GLY A 207 3.29 2.89 5.87
CA GLY A 207 1.86 3.27 5.82
C GLY A 207 1.01 2.16 5.19
N ARG A 208 1.56 1.46 4.19
CA ARG A 208 0.88 0.29 3.60
C ARG A 208 0.73 -0.86 4.60
N CYS A 209 1.77 -1.15 5.40
CA CYS A 209 1.68 -2.16 6.46
C CYS A 209 0.69 -1.75 7.56
N GLU A 210 0.61 -0.46 7.86
CA GLU A 210 -0.22 0.06 8.95
C GLU A 210 -1.73 -0.14 8.73
N TRP A 211 -2.16 -0.41 7.49
CA TRP A 211 -3.53 -0.84 7.17
C TRP A 211 -3.94 -2.12 7.90
N VAL A 212 -2.98 -2.91 8.38
CA VAL A 212 -3.27 -4.08 9.24
C VAL A 212 -4.04 -3.68 10.50
N LYS A 213 -3.82 -2.46 11.04
CA LYS A 213 -4.54 -1.94 12.21
C LYS A 213 -6.04 -1.77 11.91
N LEU A 214 -6.40 -1.28 10.70
CA LEU A 214 -7.79 -1.21 10.24
C LEU A 214 -8.43 -2.59 10.17
N TYR A 215 -7.72 -3.57 9.61
CA TYR A 215 -8.20 -4.95 9.53
C TYR A 215 -8.30 -5.62 10.90
N GLY A 216 -7.45 -5.20 11.84
CA GLY A 216 -7.59 -5.55 13.27
C GLY A 216 -8.95 -5.15 13.84
N VAL A 217 -9.38 -3.90 13.60
CA VAL A 217 -10.71 -3.38 14.02
C VAL A 217 -11.84 -4.19 13.37
N LEU A 218 -11.78 -4.41 12.05
CA LEU A 218 -12.81 -5.19 11.33
C LEU A 218 -12.98 -6.60 11.87
N THR A 219 -11.92 -7.22 12.38
CA THR A 219 -11.90 -8.64 12.75
C THR A 219 -11.80 -8.89 14.26
N GLY A 220 -11.75 -7.83 15.07
CA GLY A 220 -11.53 -7.93 16.53
C GLY A 220 -10.13 -8.44 16.89
N ARG A 221 -9.11 -8.11 16.08
CA ARG A 221 -7.70 -8.56 16.22
C ARG A 221 -6.73 -7.38 16.38
N GLU A 222 -7.12 -6.31 17.05
CA GLU A 222 -6.33 -5.07 17.15
C GLU A 222 -4.96 -5.27 17.83
N GLU A 223 -4.88 -6.08 18.87
CA GLU A 223 -3.61 -6.38 19.54
C GLU A 223 -2.63 -7.14 18.62
N GLN A 224 -3.15 -8.11 17.86
CA GLN A 224 -2.35 -8.83 16.86
C GLN A 224 -1.90 -7.89 15.74
N ALA A 225 -2.79 -7.00 15.31
CA ALA A 225 -2.50 -6.02 14.27
C ALA A 225 -1.41 -5.02 14.69
N LYS A 226 -1.51 -4.53 15.93
CA LYS A 226 -0.47 -3.69 16.50
C LYS A 226 0.87 -4.42 16.56
N THR A 227 0.90 -5.66 17.04
CA THR A 227 2.12 -6.45 17.13
C THR A 227 2.73 -6.68 15.75
N ALA A 228 1.93 -7.08 14.76
CA ALA A 228 2.41 -7.32 13.40
C ALA A 228 2.97 -6.05 12.74
N PHE A 229 2.36 -4.88 12.98
CA PHE A 229 2.88 -3.60 12.52
C PHE A 229 4.20 -3.24 13.22
N ASP A 230 4.24 -3.33 14.55
CA ASP A 230 5.42 -2.98 15.36
C ASP A 230 6.66 -3.81 14.94
N GLU A 231 6.47 -5.07 14.55
CA GLU A 231 7.54 -5.92 14.01
C GLU A 231 8.14 -5.34 12.72
N GLN A 232 7.30 -4.88 11.79
CA GLN A 232 7.77 -4.28 10.53
C GLN A 232 8.44 -2.91 10.75
N ALA A 233 7.91 -2.11 11.68
CA ALA A 233 8.52 -0.84 12.06
C ALA A 233 9.91 -1.04 12.69
N ALA A 234 10.06 -2.06 13.56
CA ALA A 234 11.34 -2.40 14.19
C ALA A 234 12.40 -2.89 13.18
N GLU A 235 11.99 -3.59 12.10
CA GLU A 235 12.90 -3.97 11.02
C GLU A 235 13.47 -2.72 10.32
N LEU A 236 12.59 -1.77 9.97
CA LEU A 236 13.02 -0.51 9.36
C LEU A 236 13.94 0.29 10.29
N GLU A 237 13.62 0.39 11.59
CA GLU A 237 14.44 1.13 12.55
C GLU A 237 15.87 0.55 12.64
N ARG A 238 16.01 -0.78 12.57
CA ARG A 238 17.33 -1.44 12.52
C ARG A 238 18.12 -1.03 11.28
N VAL A 239 17.49 -0.98 10.11
CA VAL A 239 18.13 -0.53 8.87
C VAL A 239 18.57 0.93 8.98
N LEU A 240 17.70 1.82 9.44
CA LEU A 240 18.01 3.25 9.59
C LEU A 240 19.15 3.48 10.59
N THR A 241 19.21 2.69 11.67
CA THR A 241 20.30 2.77 12.65
C THR A 241 21.64 2.33 12.05
N ASP A 242 21.64 1.28 11.23
CA ASP A 242 22.84 0.81 10.55
C ASP A 242 23.32 1.80 9.49
N GLU A 243 22.42 2.39 8.72
CA GLU A 243 22.70 3.47 7.79
C GLU A 243 23.34 4.69 8.48
N GLU A 244 22.86 5.08 9.66
CA GLU A 244 23.46 6.19 10.43
C GLU A 244 24.91 5.91 10.84
N GLN A 245 25.22 4.67 11.18
CA GLN A 245 26.58 4.25 11.54
C GLN A 245 27.51 4.18 10.34
N ASN A 246 26.99 3.90 9.15
CA ASN A 246 27.71 3.67 7.90
C ASN A 246 27.72 4.87 6.94
N LYS A 247 27.32 6.06 7.36
CA LYS A 247 27.19 7.30 6.54
C LYS A 247 28.40 7.70 5.68
N THR A 248 29.52 7.04 5.80
CA THR A 248 30.74 7.33 5.01
C THR A 248 30.73 6.70 3.61
N GLN A 249 29.80 5.83 3.31
CA GLN A 249 29.67 5.20 1.99
C GLN A 249 28.74 6.04 1.11
N GLN A 250 29.09 6.15 -0.19
CA GLN A 250 28.22 6.80 -1.16
C GLN A 250 27.04 5.84 -1.47
N ALA A 251 25.81 6.34 -1.39
CA ALA A 251 24.62 5.62 -1.72
C ALA A 251 24.71 5.03 -3.14
N PRO A 252 24.57 3.71 -3.35
CA PRO A 252 24.61 3.12 -4.66
C PRO A 252 23.44 3.58 -5.53
N ALA A 253 23.71 3.83 -6.82
CA ALA A 253 22.70 4.12 -7.82
C ALA A 253 21.94 2.83 -8.19
N VAL A 254 20.63 2.77 -7.97
CA VAL A 254 19.80 1.56 -8.10
C VAL A 254 18.73 1.72 -9.17
N ALA A 255 18.60 0.74 -10.07
CA ALA A 255 17.49 0.62 -10.99
C ALA A 255 16.62 -0.59 -10.62
N PHE A 256 15.31 -0.36 -10.45
CA PHE A 256 14.29 -1.40 -10.26
C PHE A 256 13.40 -1.47 -11.49
N PHE A 257 13.34 -2.64 -12.15
CA PHE A 257 12.69 -2.78 -13.45
C PHE A 257 12.23 -4.20 -13.75
N TYR A 258 11.37 -4.33 -14.77
CA TYR A 258 11.17 -5.59 -15.48
C TYR A 258 11.10 -5.36 -16.99
N LEU A 259 11.35 -6.42 -17.77
CA LEU A 259 11.21 -6.42 -19.21
C LEU A 259 9.83 -6.98 -19.57
N THR A 260 9.07 -6.23 -20.34
CA THR A 260 7.78 -6.69 -20.86
C THR A 260 8.00 -7.71 -22.00
N SER A 261 6.97 -8.52 -22.28
CA SER A 261 7.01 -9.55 -23.34
C SER A 261 7.33 -8.99 -24.74
N ASN A 262 7.11 -7.68 -24.99
CA ASN A 262 7.46 -7.01 -26.25
C ASN A 262 8.83 -6.32 -26.22
N GLY A 263 9.64 -6.53 -25.16
CA GLY A 263 10.99 -6.02 -25.02
C GLY A 263 11.13 -4.59 -24.53
N ALA A 264 10.02 -3.93 -24.17
CA ALA A 264 10.06 -2.64 -23.46
C ALA A 264 10.43 -2.82 -21.99
N VAL A 265 10.85 -1.75 -21.33
CA VAL A 265 11.22 -1.76 -19.90
C VAL A 265 10.19 -1.02 -19.09
N ASN A 266 9.70 -1.64 -18.04
CA ASN A 266 8.84 -0.98 -17.07
C ASN A 266 9.64 -0.63 -15.81
N VAL A 267 9.53 0.61 -15.37
CA VAL A 267 10.18 1.15 -14.17
C VAL A 267 9.15 1.84 -13.28
N ARG A 268 9.44 1.97 -11.98
CA ARG A 268 8.55 2.65 -11.04
C ARG A 268 8.69 4.17 -11.15
N LYS A 269 7.59 4.89 -10.96
CA LYS A 269 7.62 6.34 -10.75
C LYS A 269 8.19 6.67 -9.38
N THR A 270 8.77 7.84 -9.22
CA THR A 270 9.35 8.31 -7.96
C THR A 270 8.33 8.38 -6.82
N SER A 271 7.05 8.58 -7.15
CA SER A 271 5.94 8.59 -6.20
C SER A 271 5.46 7.19 -5.77
N ASP A 272 5.97 6.11 -6.37
CA ASP A 272 5.66 4.74 -5.94
C ASP A 272 6.47 4.39 -4.68
N TYR A 273 5.92 3.50 -3.84
CA TYR A 273 6.56 3.11 -2.58
C TYR A 273 7.88 2.34 -2.75
N VAL A 274 8.11 1.66 -3.89
CA VAL A 274 9.35 0.90 -4.14
C VAL A 274 10.59 1.81 -4.22
N PRO A 275 10.60 2.95 -4.95
CA PRO A 275 11.66 3.94 -4.84
C PRO A 275 11.92 4.39 -3.40
N LYS A 276 10.86 4.59 -2.61
CA LYS A 276 11.00 4.95 -1.20
C LYS A 276 11.64 3.83 -0.36
N MET A 277 11.33 2.57 -0.63
CA MET A 277 12.02 1.43 0.01
C MET A 277 13.52 1.43 -0.33
N ILE A 278 13.88 1.69 -1.59
CA ILE A 278 15.29 1.79 -2.02
C ILE A 278 16.01 2.91 -1.27
N GLU A 279 15.38 4.08 -1.11
CA GLU A 279 15.95 5.21 -0.36
C GLU A 279 16.14 4.86 1.13
N LEU A 280 15.12 4.27 1.76
CA LEU A 280 15.17 3.84 3.16
C LEU A 280 16.21 2.75 3.40
N ALA A 281 16.51 1.95 2.39
CA ALA A 281 17.57 0.94 2.39
C ALA A 281 18.98 1.52 2.15
N GLY A 282 19.12 2.85 2.00
CA GLY A 282 20.40 3.52 1.77
C GLY A 282 20.83 3.59 0.30
N GLY A 283 19.97 3.19 -0.64
CA GLY A 283 20.21 3.33 -2.09
C GLY A 283 19.71 4.66 -2.65
N LYS A 284 20.13 4.97 -3.87
CA LYS A 284 19.60 6.09 -4.64
C LYS A 284 18.87 5.55 -5.87
N TYR A 285 17.55 5.70 -5.93
CA TYR A 285 16.80 5.39 -7.13
C TYR A 285 17.18 6.32 -8.27
N ILE A 286 17.47 5.77 -9.45
CA ILE A 286 18.08 6.54 -10.55
C ILE A 286 17.09 7.32 -11.40
N PHE A 287 15.81 6.99 -11.35
CA PHE A 287 14.80 7.63 -12.17
C PHE A 287 14.12 8.76 -11.42
N ASP A 288 14.41 10.00 -11.80
CA ASP A 288 13.76 11.19 -11.28
C ASP A 288 12.69 11.68 -12.26
N ASN A 289 11.53 12.11 -11.75
CA ASN A 289 10.47 12.82 -12.51
C ASN A 289 9.96 12.07 -13.76
N LEU A 290 9.81 10.75 -13.68
CA LEU A 290 9.28 9.97 -14.79
C LEU A 290 7.76 10.13 -14.94
N GLY A 291 7.36 10.36 -16.19
CA GLY A 291 5.94 10.38 -16.59
C GLY A 291 5.20 11.67 -16.25
N ASP A 292 3.94 11.74 -16.67
CA ASP A 292 3.04 12.85 -16.39
C ASP A 292 2.58 12.77 -14.92
N ALA A 293 2.71 13.88 -14.18
CA ALA A 293 2.25 13.98 -12.79
C ALA A 293 0.73 13.76 -12.66
N GLN A 294 -0.04 14.04 -13.73
CA GLN A 294 -1.49 13.81 -13.76
C GLN A 294 -1.86 12.33 -13.98
N ASN A 295 -0.93 11.51 -14.45
CA ASN A 295 -1.17 10.08 -14.64
C ASN A 295 -0.92 9.34 -13.32
N LYS A 296 -1.98 8.83 -12.68
CA LYS A 296 -1.96 8.09 -11.41
C LYS A 296 -1.33 6.67 -11.48
N SER A 297 -0.78 6.25 -12.65
CA SER A 297 -0.05 4.99 -12.74
C SER A 297 1.20 5.01 -11.87
N SER A 298 1.48 3.92 -11.16
CA SER A 298 2.68 3.73 -10.32
C SER A 298 3.97 3.48 -11.13
N SER A 299 3.85 3.27 -12.44
CA SER A 299 4.98 2.89 -13.30
C SER A 299 4.93 3.57 -14.67
N VAL A 300 6.08 3.55 -15.35
CA VAL A 300 6.26 4.03 -16.73
C VAL A 300 6.91 2.93 -17.56
N THR A 301 6.42 2.75 -18.77
CA THR A 301 7.06 1.88 -19.77
C THR A 301 7.87 2.73 -20.75
N MET A 302 9.14 2.39 -20.94
CA MET A 302 10.08 3.07 -21.84
C MET A 302 10.74 2.07 -22.80
N GLN A 303 11.36 2.60 -23.86
CA GLN A 303 12.13 1.77 -24.78
C GLN A 303 13.47 1.38 -24.15
N MET A 304 14.01 0.23 -24.58
CA MET A 304 15.27 -0.29 -24.04
C MET A 304 16.46 0.68 -24.21
N GLU A 305 16.48 1.44 -25.28
CA GLU A 305 17.53 2.45 -25.54
C GLU A 305 17.49 3.61 -24.53
N GLU A 306 16.28 4.02 -24.12
CA GLU A 306 16.08 5.05 -23.10
C GLU A 306 16.50 4.51 -21.72
N PHE A 307 16.11 3.29 -21.39
CA PHE A 307 16.54 2.61 -20.17
C PHE A 307 18.06 2.46 -20.14
N TYR A 308 18.68 2.04 -21.26
CA TYR A 308 20.14 1.94 -21.37
C TYR A 308 20.82 3.28 -21.09
N ALA A 309 20.35 4.35 -21.74
CA ALA A 309 20.92 5.68 -21.55
C ALA A 309 20.87 6.16 -20.09
N SER A 310 19.81 5.79 -19.35
CA SER A 310 19.59 6.21 -17.97
C SER A 310 20.25 5.31 -16.93
N ALA A 311 20.29 3.99 -17.18
CA ALA A 311 20.57 2.98 -16.16
C ALA A 311 21.88 2.18 -16.36
N LYS A 312 22.58 2.33 -17.51
CA LYS A 312 23.80 1.54 -17.79
C LYS A 312 24.93 1.73 -16.76
N ASP A 313 24.98 2.89 -16.12
CA ASP A 313 25.99 3.23 -15.12
C ASP A 313 25.48 2.98 -13.67
N ALA A 314 24.30 2.39 -13.49
CA ALA A 314 23.78 2.02 -12.17
C ALA A 314 24.71 1.04 -11.45
N ASP A 315 24.87 1.22 -10.14
CA ASP A 315 25.68 0.36 -9.28
C ASP A 315 25.01 -0.98 -8.98
N CYS A 316 23.68 -0.99 -8.95
CA CYS A 316 22.85 -2.15 -8.64
C CYS A 316 21.64 -2.20 -9.57
N LEU A 317 21.32 -3.39 -10.07
CA LEU A 317 20.08 -3.68 -10.79
C LEU A 317 19.22 -4.63 -9.97
N ILE A 318 17.93 -4.31 -9.82
CA ILE A 318 16.93 -5.19 -9.20
C ILE A 318 15.87 -5.53 -10.27
N TYR A 319 15.85 -6.79 -10.70
CA TYR A 319 14.83 -7.30 -11.60
C TYR A 319 13.58 -7.70 -10.84
N ASN A 320 12.44 -7.13 -11.22
CA ASN A 320 11.15 -7.46 -10.65
C ASN A 320 10.55 -8.70 -11.32
N SER A 321 10.51 -9.81 -10.62
CA SER A 321 10.02 -11.10 -11.14
C SER A 321 8.49 -11.28 -11.05
N THR A 322 7.79 -10.37 -10.40
CA THR A 322 6.36 -10.56 -10.05
C THR A 322 5.43 -10.52 -11.26
N ILE A 323 5.88 -10.00 -12.41
CA ILE A 323 5.06 -9.80 -13.61
C ILE A 323 5.41 -10.83 -14.71
N GLU A 324 6.70 -10.90 -15.11
CA GLU A 324 7.16 -11.71 -16.24
C GLU A 324 7.90 -12.98 -15.80
N GLY A 325 7.76 -13.35 -14.52
CA GLY A 325 8.37 -14.53 -13.95
C GLY A 325 9.79 -14.35 -13.45
N GLN A 326 10.22 -15.30 -12.66
CA GLN A 326 11.53 -15.32 -12.01
C GLN A 326 12.64 -15.71 -12.99
N ILE A 327 13.78 -15.05 -12.87
CA ILE A 327 15.04 -15.42 -13.53
C ILE A 327 16.06 -15.80 -12.45
N THR A 328 17.00 -16.69 -12.78
CA THR A 328 17.94 -17.25 -11.80
C THR A 328 19.39 -16.94 -12.09
N SER A 329 19.69 -16.37 -13.29
CA SER A 329 21.05 -16.05 -13.70
C SER A 329 21.13 -14.76 -14.51
N ILE A 330 22.33 -14.19 -14.54
CA ILE A 330 22.66 -13.03 -15.39
C ILE A 330 22.48 -13.40 -16.87
N ASP A 331 22.80 -14.63 -17.26
CA ASP A 331 22.64 -15.10 -18.64
C ASP A 331 21.17 -15.08 -19.07
N GLU A 332 20.24 -15.49 -18.19
CA GLU A 332 18.80 -15.39 -18.45
C GLU A 332 18.34 -13.94 -18.61
N LEU A 333 18.87 -13.03 -17.79
CA LEU A 333 18.57 -11.60 -17.93
C LEU A 333 19.07 -11.05 -19.27
N VAL A 334 20.33 -11.32 -19.62
CA VAL A 334 20.95 -10.87 -20.89
C VAL A 334 20.26 -11.51 -22.09
N ALA A 335 19.77 -12.75 -21.98
CA ALA A 335 18.99 -13.40 -23.04
C ALA A 335 17.68 -12.67 -23.37
N LYS A 336 17.07 -11.96 -22.39
CA LYS A 336 15.90 -11.12 -22.63
C LYS A 336 16.23 -9.89 -23.47
N ASN A 337 17.41 -9.28 -23.28
CA ASN A 337 17.93 -8.19 -24.12
C ASN A 337 19.46 -8.08 -24.03
N GLN A 338 20.15 -8.21 -25.15
CA GLN A 338 21.62 -8.22 -25.22
C GLN A 338 22.28 -6.92 -24.76
N LEU A 339 21.59 -5.77 -24.83
CA LEU A 339 22.15 -4.49 -24.36
C LEU A 339 22.45 -4.51 -22.86
N LEU A 340 21.77 -5.38 -22.08
CA LEU A 340 22.01 -5.51 -20.64
C LEU A 340 23.43 -5.99 -20.30
N ALA A 341 24.11 -6.69 -21.22
CA ALA A 341 25.49 -7.11 -21.01
C ALA A 341 26.50 -5.94 -20.82
N ASP A 342 26.15 -4.75 -21.34
CA ASP A 342 27.00 -3.56 -21.24
C ASP A 342 26.74 -2.74 -19.96
N PHE A 343 25.79 -3.14 -19.11
CA PHE A 343 25.49 -2.44 -17.86
C PHE A 343 26.58 -2.69 -16.81
N LYS A 344 26.97 -1.63 -16.10
CA LYS A 344 27.98 -1.69 -15.03
C LYS A 344 27.66 -2.76 -13.99
N ALA A 345 26.40 -2.81 -13.53
CA ALA A 345 25.95 -3.77 -12.52
C ALA A 345 26.03 -5.22 -13.04
N VAL A 346 25.72 -5.46 -14.32
CA VAL A 346 25.86 -6.79 -14.95
C VAL A 346 27.33 -7.21 -15.02
N GLN A 347 28.22 -6.32 -15.45
CA GLN A 347 29.64 -6.59 -15.52
C GLN A 347 30.29 -6.83 -14.16
N SER A 348 29.78 -6.20 -13.10
CA SER A 348 30.26 -6.38 -11.73
C SER A 348 29.55 -7.51 -10.96
N GLY A 349 28.52 -8.15 -11.53
CA GLY A 349 27.72 -9.17 -10.88
C GLY A 349 26.78 -8.63 -9.79
N ASN A 350 26.51 -7.31 -9.74
CA ASN A 350 25.61 -6.71 -8.74
C ASN A 350 24.19 -6.60 -9.29
N VAL A 351 23.62 -7.75 -9.60
CA VAL A 351 22.26 -7.90 -10.16
C VAL A 351 21.45 -8.80 -9.25
N TRP A 352 20.30 -8.32 -8.87
CA TRP A 352 19.37 -8.98 -7.96
C TRP A 352 18.04 -9.24 -8.65
N CYS A 353 17.32 -10.26 -8.16
CA CYS A 353 15.96 -10.57 -8.59
C CYS A 353 15.05 -10.65 -7.37
N THR A 354 13.84 -10.10 -7.48
CA THR A 354 12.83 -10.26 -6.43
C THR A 354 12.24 -11.67 -6.45
N THR A 355 11.72 -12.12 -5.30
CA THR A 355 10.81 -13.27 -5.29
C THR A 355 9.44 -12.90 -5.86
N GLN A 356 8.68 -13.89 -6.34
CA GLN A 356 7.39 -13.65 -6.99
C GLN A 356 6.28 -13.21 -6.02
N ASN A 357 6.41 -13.52 -4.73
CA ASN A 357 5.47 -13.16 -3.67
C ASN A 357 5.63 -11.73 -3.14
N MET A 358 6.63 -10.95 -3.60
CA MET A 358 6.95 -9.63 -3.08
C MET A 358 5.71 -8.71 -2.92
N TYR A 359 4.77 -8.71 -3.87
CA TYR A 359 3.59 -7.86 -3.79
C TYR A 359 2.41 -8.46 -3.01
N GLN A 360 2.50 -9.73 -2.67
CA GLN A 360 1.48 -10.41 -1.87
C GLN A 360 1.84 -10.48 -0.39
N GLU A 361 3.12 -10.44 -0.02
CA GLU A 361 3.58 -10.38 1.38
C GLU A 361 3.71 -8.92 1.85
N SER A 362 2.59 -8.21 1.91
CA SER A 362 2.51 -6.79 2.30
C SER A 362 2.94 -6.52 3.74
N MET A 363 2.87 -7.54 4.61
CA MET A 363 3.35 -7.50 5.99
C MET A 363 4.83 -7.90 6.13
N SER A 364 5.61 -7.74 5.06
CA SER A 364 7.06 -8.01 5.05
C SER A 364 7.85 -6.85 4.46
N ILE A 365 7.27 -5.67 4.35
CA ILE A 365 7.90 -4.49 3.74
C ILE A 365 9.16 -4.07 4.51
N GLY A 366 9.14 -4.11 5.85
CA GLY A 366 10.33 -3.84 6.66
C GLY A 366 11.47 -4.81 6.35
N SER A 367 11.16 -6.11 6.25
CA SER A 367 12.13 -7.14 5.86
C SER A 367 12.61 -6.98 4.42
N MET A 368 11.76 -6.55 3.49
CA MET A 368 12.16 -6.26 2.10
C MET A 368 13.14 -5.08 2.03
N ILE A 369 12.94 -4.05 2.86
CA ILE A 369 13.87 -2.93 2.98
C ILE A 369 15.20 -3.41 3.55
N ALA A 370 15.19 -4.31 4.54
CA ALA A 370 16.39 -4.91 5.09
C ALA A 370 17.16 -5.74 4.05
N ASP A 371 16.46 -6.51 3.21
CA ASP A 371 17.07 -7.24 2.10
C ASP A 371 17.71 -6.31 1.06
N MET A 372 17.04 -5.20 0.71
CA MET A 372 17.61 -4.19 -0.17
C MET A 372 18.86 -3.56 0.45
N HIS A 373 18.82 -3.24 1.75
CA HIS A 373 19.98 -2.73 2.49
C HIS A 373 21.16 -3.71 2.41
N ALA A 374 20.93 -4.99 2.70
CA ALA A 374 21.96 -6.03 2.59
C ALA A 374 22.53 -6.14 1.16
N ALA A 375 21.69 -5.99 0.12
CA ALA A 375 22.13 -5.98 -1.27
C ALA A 375 23.02 -4.77 -1.61
N PHE A 376 22.81 -3.63 -0.96
CA PHE A 376 23.57 -2.39 -1.17
C PHE A 376 24.87 -2.35 -0.38
N MET A 377 25.00 -3.13 0.71
CA MET A 377 26.21 -3.19 1.49
C MET A 377 27.33 -3.93 0.77
N THR A 378 28.57 -3.50 1.02
CA THR A 378 29.76 -4.13 0.41
C THR A 378 30.18 -5.41 1.10
N ASP A 379 29.67 -5.70 2.30
CA ASP A 379 29.99 -6.93 3.05
C ASP A 379 29.23 -8.13 2.50
N ALA A 380 29.96 -9.06 1.88
CA ALA A 380 29.42 -10.26 1.27
C ALA A 380 28.71 -11.18 2.30
N SER A 381 29.04 -11.09 3.58
CA SER A 381 28.46 -11.96 4.62
C SER A 381 26.97 -11.69 4.90
N GLN A 382 26.48 -10.51 4.57
CA GLN A 382 25.06 -10.14 4.73
C GLN A 382 24.19 -10.49 3.52
N LYS A 383 24.82 -10.79 2.37
CA LYS A 383 24.13 -11.06 1.11
C LYS A 383 23.49 -12.45 1.02
N ASP A 384 23.92 -13.40 1.84
CA ASP A 384 23.43 -14.79 1.83
C ASP A 384 22.14 -15.01 2.63
N ASP A 385 21.68 -13.99 3.38
CA ASP A 385 20.58 -14.11 4.35
C ASP A 385 19.28 -13.38 3.91
N THR A 386 19.22 -13.00 2.62
CA THR A 386 18.05 -12.31 2.07
C THR A 386 16.90 -13.27 1.75
N ARG A 387 15.66 -12.81 2.00
CA ARG A 387 14.44 -13.60 1.82
C ARG A 387 13.65 -13.21 0.56
N TYR A 388 13.62 -11.92 0.25
CA TYR A 388 12.81 -11.36 -0.86
C TYR A 388 13.64 -10.95 -2.07
N LEU A 389 14.95 -10.90 -1.92
CA LEU A 389 15.91 -10.64 -2.97
C LEU A 389 16.95 -11.76 -3.02
N PHE A 390 17.36 -12.15 -4.20
CA PHE A 390 18.49 -13.05 -4.38
C PHE A 390 19.39 -12.55 -5.51
N GLN A 391 20.71 -12.71 -5.32
CA GLN A 391 21.70 -12.28 -6.30
C GLN A 391 21.70 -13.25 -7.48
N LEU A 392 21.71 -12.72 -8.70
CA LEU A 392 21.88 -13.52 -9.92
C LEU A 392 23.35 -13.89 -10.11
N ASN A 393 23.59 -15.15 -10.48
CA ASN A 393 24.93 -15.71 -10.72
C ASN A 393 25.32 -15.74 -12.22
#